data_00f91bf36033d52fbfbd636a22a95027
#
_entry.id   00f91bf36033d52fbfbd636a22a95027
#
_cell.length_a   1.000
_cell.length_b   1.000
_cell.length_c   1.000
_cell.angle_alpha   90.00
_cell.angle_beta   90.00
_cell.angle_gamma   90.00
#
_symmetry.space_group_name_H-M   'P 1'
#
loop_
_entity.id
_entity.type
_entity.pdbx_description
1 polymer ?
#
loop_
_entity_poly.entity_id
_entity_poly.type
_entity_poly.pdbx_seq_one_letter_code
_entity_poly.pdbx_strand_id
1 'polypeptide(L)'
;MVTNQKGGVGKSTITALLAWWLAEREKARVATVDLDSQKNLTRTFAQHRCDVSARQLFGNNGGIGEKTLAGSLCLFPGEPALADLERASPEVIRNFRDSSTHLGSHFDFCLIDTPPALGLRMTAALIVADYVLCPIELEEYSIDGVTAMIKTIVGVRQRHNPRLKFLGLIANRFNPHSVRQRDALQSLFQTYGQHVIPAKISTRSAIPEALAQGVPVWKLPKTSAREAAAEVSKVFMILRERMRGQGQPTGEVAHATT
;
A
#
# COMPACT_ATOMS: atom_id res chain seq x y z
N MET A 1 -1.84 -1.53 4.68
CA MET A 1 -1.76 -0.26 3.95
C MET A 1 -0.47 -0.17 3.15
N VAL A 2 -0.45 0.62 2.07
CA VAL A 2 0.76 0.94 1.30
C VAL A 2 1.06 2.42 1.49
N THR A 3 2.24 2.75 1.99
CA THR A 3 2.61 4.13 2.35
C THR A 3 4.08 4.46 2.06
N ASN A 4 4.32 5.72 1.79
CA ASN A 4 5.62 6.38 1.79
C ASN A 4 5.37 7.90 1.78
N GLN A 5 6.16 8.65 2.55
CA GLN A 5 6.05 10.11 2.62
C GLN A 5 6.49 10.82 1.32
N LYS A 6 7.10 10.08 0.40
CA LYS A 6 7.49 10.58 -0.91
C LYS A 6 6.41 10.34 -1.96
N GLY A 7 6.19 11.33 -2.81
CA GLY A 7 5.36 11.20 -4.01
C GLY A 7 6.05 10.36 -5.11
N GLY A 8 5.30 9.78 -6.01
CA GLY A 8 5.84 9.11 -7.20
C GLY A 8 6.39 7.70 -7.02
N VAL A 9 6.69 7.23 -5.81
CA VAL A 9 7.33 5.93 -5.53
C VAL A 9 6.49 4.69 -5.89
N GLY A 10 5.27 4.88 -6.37
CA GLY A 10 4.40 3.79 -6.85
C GLY A 10 3.47 3.19 -5.81
N LYS A 11 3.05 3.94 -4.77
CA LYS A 11 2.07 3.47 -3.77
C LYS A 11 0.80 2.91 -4.43
N SER A 12 0.10 3.72 -5.20
CA SER A 12 -1.13 3.32 -5.91
C SER A 12 -0.90 2.17 -6.89
N THR A 13 0.26 2.13 -7.56
CA THR A 13 0.67 1.03 -8.43
C THR A 13 0.76 -0.28 -7.67
N ILE A 14 1.48 -0.29 -6.54
CA ILE A 14 1.65 -1.50 -5.70
C ILE A 14 0.30 -1.91 -5.11
N THR A 15 -0.52 -0.95 -4.65
CA THR A 15 -1.86 -1.22 -4.12
C THR A 15 -2.74 -1.88 -5.18
N ALA A 16 -2.76 -1.36 -6.41
CA ALA A 16 -3.54 -1.93 -7.51
C ALA A 16 -3.08 -3.35 -7.89
N LEU A 17 -1.77 -3.54 -8.08
CA LEU A 17 -1.23 -4.85 -8.43
C LEU A 17 -1.49 -5.89 -7.34
N LEU A 18 -1.36 -5.51 -6.06
CA LEU A 18 -1.63 -6.39 -4.92
C LEU A 18 -3.11 -6.74 -4.82
N ALA A 19 -4.02 -5.77 -5.04
CA ALA A 19 -5.45 -6.00 -5.03
C ALA A 19 -5.88 -7.01 -6.10
N TRP A 20 -5.45 -6.84 -7.34
CA TRP A 20 -5.70 -7.82 -8.40
C TRP A 20 -5.10 -9.19 -8.10
N TRP A 21 -3.86 -9.22 -7.57
CA TRP A 21 -3.20 -10.48 -7.26
C TRP A 21 -3.96 -11.27 -6.18
N LEU A 22 -4.40 -10.61 -5.10
CA LEU A 22 -5.21 -11.22 -4.04
C LEU A 22 -6.57 -11.70 -4.58
N ALA A 23 -7.26 -10.86 -5.35
CA ALA A 23 -8.58 -11.20 -5.87
C ALA A 23 -8.52 -12.34 -6.92
N GLU A 24 -7.54 -12.35 -7.82
CA GLU A 24 -7.50 -13.33 -8.90
C GLU A 24 -6.71 -14.59 -8.57
N ARG A 25 -5.59 -14.49 -7.83
CA ARG A 25 -4.71 -15.63 -7.52
C ARG A 25 -5.10 -16.31 -6.21
N GLU A 26 -5.44 -15.55 -5.19
CA GLU A 26 -5.88 -16.11 -3.90
C GLU A 26 -7.40 -16.25 -3.78
N LYS A 27 -8.16 -15.76 -4.77
CA LYS A 27 -9.63 -15.76 -4.77
C LYS A 27 -10.23 -15.04 -3.56
N ALA A 28 -9.48 -14.09 -3.02
CA ALA A 28 -9.88 -13.32 -1.87
C ALA A 28 -10.89 -12.22 -2.24
N ARG A 29 -11.75 -11.86 -1.30
CA ARG A 29 -12.57 -10.65 -1.37
C ARG A 29 -11.73 -9.47 -0.91
N VAL A 30 -11.56 -8.47 -1.75
CA VAL A 30 -10.65 -7.35 -1.53
C VAL A 30 -11.38 -6.02 -1.59
N ALA A 31 -11.33 -5.25 -0.50
CA ALA A 31 -11.67 -3.84 -0.51
C ALA A 31 -10.40 -3.00 -0.79
N THR A 32 -10.52 -1.96 -1.56
CA THR A 32 -9.47 -0.96 -1.76
C THR A 32 -10.00 0.42 -1.37
N VAL A 33 -9.23 1.19 -0.61
CA VAL A 33 -9.58 2.53 -0.15
C VAL A 33 -8.53 3.50 -0.67
N ASP A 34 -8.94 4.44 -1.50
CA ASP A 34 -8.07 5.48 -2.06
C ASP A 34 -8.15 6.75 -1.19
N LEU A 35 -7.15 6.95 -0.31
CA LEU A 35 -7.06 8.15 0.54
C LEU A 35 -6.29 9.30 -0.12
N ASP A 36 -5.79 9.13 -1.35
CA ASP A 36 -5.09 10.19 -2.05
C ASP A 36 -6.10 11.06 -2.85
N SER A 37 -6.13 12.36 -2.57
CA SER A 37 -6.93 13.32 -3.33
C SER A 37 -6.54 13.41 -4.82
N GLN A 38 -5.39 12.88 -5.21
CA GLN A 38 -4.98 12.74 -6.61
C GLN A 38 -5.70 11.61 -7.36
N LYS A 39 -6.36 10.69 -6.66
CA LYS A 39 -7.24 9.64 -7.22
C LYS A 39 -6.54 8.69 -8.21
N ASN A 40 -5.28 8.35 -7.99
CA ASN A 40 -4.55 7.49 -8.91
C ASN A 40 -5.10 6.05 -8.90
N LEU A 41 -5.35 5.49 -7.71
CA LEU A 41 -5.99 4.18 -7.58
C LEU A 41 -7.43 4.20 -8.11
N THR A 42 -8.16 5.28 -7.85
CA THR A 42 -9.54 5.50 -8.32
C THR A 42 -9.64 5.48 -9.85
N ARG A 43 -8.68 6.04 -10.56
CA ARG A 43 -8.64 5.98 -12.03
C ARG A 43 -8.40 4.56 -12.52
N THR A 44 -7.47 3.86 -11.90
CA THR A 44 -7.12 2.47 -12.27
C THR A 44 -8.29 1.51 -12.04
N PHE A 45 -9.06 1.69 -10.96
CA PHE A 45 -10.17 0.81 -10.58
C PHE A 45 -11.55 1.40 -10.88
N ALA A 46 -11.67 2.22 -11.92
CA ALA A 46 -12.92 2.89 -12.26
C ALA A 46 -14.13 1.95 -12.39
N GLN A 47 -13.90 0.72 -12.89
CA GLN A 47 -14.92 -0.33 -13.06
C GLN A 47 -15.32 -1.05 -11.76
N HIS A 48 -14.57 -0.86 -10.66
CA HIS A 48 -14.79 -1.53 -9.37
C HIS A 48 -15.30 -0.55 -8.29
N ARG A 49 -15.70 0.65 -8.68
CA ARG A 49 -16.16 1.69 -7.76
C ARG A 49 -17.45 1.28 -7.08
N CYS A 50 -17.49 1.43 -5.78
CA CYS A 50 -18.73 1.38 -5.00
C CYS A 50 -19.35 2.80 -4.84
N ASP A 51 -20.57 2.82 -4.32
CA ASP A 51 -21.36 4.08 -4.14
C ASP A 51 -20.88 4.91 -2.94
N VAL A 52 -20.02 4.34 -2.08
CA VAL A 52 -19.46 4.99 -0.89
C VAL A 52 -18.05 5.46 -1.17
N SER A 53 -17.76 6.75 -1.01
CA SER A 53 -16.41 7.28 -1.18
C SER A 53 -15.51 7.03 0.03
N ALA A 54 -14.20 7.07 -0.18
CA ALA A 54 -13.22 6.95 0.90
C ALA A 54 -13.40 8.04 1.97
N ARG A 55 -13.87 9.24 1.61
CA ARG A 55 -14.16 10.32 2.56
C ARG A 55 -15.32 9.99 3.48
N GLN A 56 -16.37 9.32 2.96
CA GLN A 56 -17.53 8.93 3.75
C GLN A 56 -17.18 7.93 4.85
N LEU A 57 -16.09 7.16 4.73
CA LEU A 57 -15.60 6.27 5.78
C LEU A 57 -15.15 7.03 7.05
N PHE A 58 -14.93 8.33 6.96
CA PHE A 58 -14.62 9.20 8.09
C PHE A 58 -15.86 9.86 8.72
N GLY A 59 -17.04 9.60 8.17
CA GLY A 59 -18.31 10.11 8.70
C GLY A 59 -18.95 9.23 9.76
N ASN A 60 -19.90 9.75 10.50
CA ASN A 60 -20.59 9.08 11.60
C ASN A 60 -21.44 7.86 11.19
N ASN A 61 -21.86 7.81 9.91
CA ASN A 61 -22.62 6.68 9.37
C ASN A 61 -21.96 6.30 8.05
N GLY A 62 -21.05 5.35 8.07
CA GLY A 62 -20.30 4.93 6.88
C GLY A 62 -21.14 4.50 5.68
N GLY A 63 -22.48 4.47 5.80
CA GLY A 63 -23.41 4.23 4.68
C GLY A 63 -23.12 2.96 3.86
N ILE A 64 -22.32 2.05 4.41
CA ILE A 64 -21.85 0.86 3.72
C ILE A 64 -22.97 -0.17 3.77
N GLY A 65 -23.82 -0.17 2.74
CA GLY A 65 -24.89 -1.16 2.61
C GLY A 65 -24.40 -2.47 1.99
N GLU A 66 -25.17 -3.54 2.13
CA GLU A 66 -24.86 -4.87 1.59
C GLU A 66 -24.57 -4.85 0.08
N LYS A 67 -25.26 -4.03 -0.68
CA LYS A 67 -25.04 -3.86 -2.12
C LYS A 67 -23.61 -3.38 -2.45
N THR A 68 -23.07 -2.49 -1.62
CA THR A 68 -21.70 -1.98 -1.74
C THR A 68 -20.67 -3.09 -1.53
N LEU A 69 -21.02 -4.10 -0.76
CA LEU A 69 -20.13 -5.17 -0.32
C LEU A 69 -20.20 -6.44 -1.20
N ALA A 70 -20.96 -6.43 -2.28
CA ALA A 70 -21.29 -7.65 -3.05
C ALA A 70 -20.14 -8.15 -3.97
N GLY A 71 -19.13 -7.34 -4.30
CA GLY A 71 -18.06 -7.69 -5.24
C GLY A 71 -16.88 -8.42 -4.62
N SER A 72 -16.14 -9.18 -5.43
CA SER A 72 -14.85 -9.77 -5.03
C SER A 72 -13.73 -8.72 -4.95
N LEU A 73 -13.86 -7.62 -5.67
CA LEU A 73 -12.99 -6.45 -5.64
C LEU A 73 -13.84 -5.19 -5.66
N CYS A 74 -13.73 -4.39 -4.61
CA CYS A 74 -14.50 -3.16 -4.42
C CYS A 74 -13.54 -1.99 -4.17
N LEU A 75 -13.79 -0.86 -4.82
CA LEU A 75 -13.07 0.39 -4.60
C LEU A 75 -13.94 1.42 -3.88
N PHE A 76 -13.48 1.89 -2.74
CA PHE A 76 -13.94 3.12 -2.10
C PHE A 76 -13.15 4.29 -2.70
N PRO A 77 -13.76 5.04 -3.64
CA PRO A 77 -13.02 5.98 -4.47
C PRO A 77 -12.55 7.20 -3.69
N GLY A 78 -11.35 7.66 -4.04
CA GLY A 78 -10.82 8.94 -3.58
C GLY A 78 -11.54 10.11 -4.26
N GLU A 79 -11.54 11.25 -3.58
CA GLU A 79 -12.12 12.51 -4.08
C GLU A 79 -11.26 13.70 -3.61
N PRO A 80 -11.34 14.87 -4.30
CA PRO A 80 -10.55 16.05 -3.92
C PRO A 80 -10.81 16.52 -2.49
N ALA A 81 -12.06 16.41 -2.01
CA ALA A 81 -12.49 16.81 -0.68
C ALA A 81 -11.85 15.97 0.46
N LEU A 82 -11.13 14.87 0.15
CA LEU A 82 -10.27 14.19 1.13
C LEU A 82 -9.19 15.11 1.71
N ALA A 83 -8.77 16.15 0.97
CA ALA A 83 -7.79 17.11 1.45
C ALA A 83 -8.29 17.90 2.67
N ASP A 84 -9.59 18.11 2.79
CA ASP A 84 -10.21 18.85 3.90
C ASP A 84 -10.08 18.10 5.23
N LEU A 85 -9.93 16.77 5.18
CA LEU A 85 -9.74 15.94 6.37
C LEU A 85 -8.46 16.30 7.15
N GLU A 86 -7.47 16.90 6.50
CA GLU A 86 -6.25 17.33 7.20
C GLU A 86 -6.50 18.42 8.24
N ARG A 87 -7.64 19.11 8.14
CA ARG A 87 -8.10 20.14 9.07
C ARG A 87 -9.24 19.67 9.99
N ALA A 88 -9.66 18.41 9.83
CA ALA A 88 -10.74 17.84 10.63
C ALA A 88 -10.31 17.55 12.07
N SER A 89 -11.28 17.45 12.97
CA SER A 89 -11.04 16.97 14.33
C SER A 89 -10.51 15.54 14.31
N PRO A 90 -9.56 15.16 15.18
CA PRO A 90 -9.07 13.79 15.33
C PRO A 90 -10.18 12.74 15.59
N GLU A 91 -11.36 13.15 15.99
CA GLU A 91 -12.52 12.26 16.18
C GLU A 91 -12.90 11.50 14.93
N VAL A 92 -12.69 12.06 13.73
CA VAL A 92 -12.98 11.38 12.47
C VAL A 92 -12.15 10.10 12.28
N ILE A 93 -11.02 9.96 12.99
CA ILE A 93 -10.21 8.73 13.02
C ILE A 93 -10.98 7.58 13.65
N ARG A 94 -11.82 7.85 14.66
CA ARG A 94 -12.69 6.84 15.29
C ARG A 94 -13.69 6.31 14.27
N ASN A 95 -14.34 7.19 13.53
CA ASN A 95 -15.30 6.80 12.50
C ASN A 95 -14.64 5.95 11.41
N PHE A 96 -13.42 6.33 11.00
CA PHE A 96 -12.65 5.55 10.02
C PHE A 96 -12.27 4.16 10.56
N ARG A 97 -11.96 4.05 11.86
CA ARG A 97 -11.71 2.76 12.52
C ARG A 97 -12.96 1.88 12.51
N ASP A 98 -14.12 2.43 12.86
CA ASP A 98 -15.37 1.70 12.91
C ASP A 98 -15.77 1.22 11.49
N SER A 99 -15.65 2.08 10.48
CA SER A 99 -15.83 1.73 9.07
C SER A 99 -14.86 0.64 8.63
N SER A 100 -13.57 0.73 9.00
CA SER A 100 -12.56 -0.27 8.67
C SER A 100 -12.85 -1.62 9.32
N THR A 101 -13.34 -1.64 10.56
CA THR A 101 -13.77 -2.86 11.25
C THR A 101 -14.95 -3.50 10.54
N HIS A 102 -15.92 -2.69 10.10
CA HIS A 102 -17.05 -3.19 9.31
C HIS A 102 -16.60 -3.76 7.96
N LEU A 103 -15.68 -3.12 7.25
CA LEU A 103 -15.09 -3.69 6.03
C LEU A 103 -14.40 -5.03 6.30
N GLY A 104 -13.68 -5.15 7.40
CA GLY A 104 -12.97 -6.38 7.80
C GLY A 104 -13.89 -7.57 8.09
N SER A 105 -15.19 -7.35 8.34
CA SER A 105 -16.17 -8.44 8.48
C SER A 105 -16.70 -8.97 7.13
N HIS A 106 -16.46 -8.25 6.03
CA HIS A 106 -16.99 -8.58 4.70
C HIS A 106 -15.91 -8.88 3.65
N PHE A 107 -14.69 -8.44 3.87
CA PHE A 107 -13.57 -8.63 2.96
C PHE A 107 -12.41 -9.34 3.66
N ASP A 108 -11.73 -10.24 2.94
CA ASP A 108 -10.54 -10.92 3.45
C ASP A 108 -9.35 -9.96 3.58
N PHE A 109 -9.33 -8.92 2.72
CA PHE A 109 -8.31 -7.87 2.71
C PHE A 109 -8.92 -6.50 2.48
N CYS A 110 -8.44 -5.50 3.24
CA CYS A 110 -8.67 -4.09 2.97
C CYS A 110 -7.32 -3.42 2.68
N LEU A 111 -7.14 -2.97 1.44
CA LEU A 111 -5.92 -2.30 1.00
C LEU A 111 -6.13 -0.79 1.00
N ILE A 112 -5.31 -0.06 1.75
CA ILE A 112 -5.40 1.39 1.88
C ILE A 112 -4.23 2.02 1.13
N ASP A 113 -4.54 2.78 0.07
CA ASP A 113 -3.60 3.65 -0.63
C ASP A 113 -3.57 5.03 0.03
N THR A 114 -2.38 5.57 0.28
CA THR A 114 -2.22 6.79 1.09
C THR A 114 -1.59 7.93 0.32
N PRO A 115 -1.94 9.20 0.69
CA PRO A 115 -1.23 10.36 0.16
C PRO A 115 0.25 10.34 0.58
N PRO A 116 1.11 11.15 -0.10
CA PRO A 116 2.53 11.22 0.25
C PRO A 116 2.82 12.02 1.53
N ALA A 117 1.86 12.80 2.03
CA ALA A 117 2.04 13.64 3.21
C ALA A 117 1.71 12.90 4.52
N LEU A 118 2.51 13.12 5.55
CA LEU A 118 2.17 12.71 6.92
C LEU A 118 1.13 13.68 7.47
N GLY A 119 -0.12 13.26 7.44
CA GLY A 119 -1.26 14.03 7.91
C GLY A 119 -2.30 13.12 8.56
N LEU A 120 -3.50 13.64 8.79
CA LEU A 120 -4.58 12.92 9.45
C LEU A 120 -4.94 11.62 8.70
N ARG A 121 -5.03 11.64 7.37
CA ARG A 121 -5.39 10.47 6.56
C ARG A 121 -4.36 9.35 6.67
N MET A 122 -3.06 9.67 6.58
CA MET A 122 -2.00 8.66 6.74
C MET A 122 -1.98 8.13 8.17
N THR A 123 -2.14 9.00 9.16
CA THR A 123 -2.20 8.61 10.58
C THR A 123 -3.40 7.69 10.84
N ALA A 124 -4.59 8.04 10.34
CA ALA A 124 -5.78 7.20 10.44
C ALA A 124 -5.54 5.80 9.84
N ALA A 125 -4.94 5.74 8.64
CA ALA A 125 -4.60 4.48 7.99
C ALA A 125 -3.61 3.64 8.81
N LEU A 126 -2.57 4.24 9.41
CA LEU A 126 -1.63 3.54 10.29
C LEU A 126 -2.29 3.00 11.58
N ILE A 127 -3.25 3.76 12.12
CA ILE A 127 -3.97 3.37 13.34
C ILE A 127 -4.86 2.14 13.12
N VAL A 128 -5.44 1.98 11.93
CA VAL A 128 -6.36 0.87 11.64
C VAL A 128 -5.68 -0.33 10.98
N ALA A 129 -4.53 -0.16 10.36
CA ALA A 129 -3.88 -1.20 9.58
C ALA A 129 -3.27 -2.29 10.47
N ASP A 130 -3.38 -3.56 10.02
CA ASP A 130 -2.62 -4.67 10.58
C ASP A 130 -1.19 -4.70 10.02
N TYR A 131 -1.03 -4.32 8.74
CA TYR A 131 0.23 -4.38 8.03
C TYR A 131 0.54 -3.08 7.27
N VAL A 132 1.80 -2.67 7.29
CA VAL A 132 2.28 -1.53 6.51
C VAL A 132 3.42 -1.95 5.58
N LEU A 133 3.31 -1.56 4.32
CA LEU A 133 4.25 -1.82 3.24
C LEU A 133 4.73 -0.52 2.64
N CYS A 134 6.03 -0.41 2.35
CA CYS A 134 6.64 0.82 1.87
C CYS A 134 7.39 0.61 0.55
N PRO A 135 6.81 1.00 -0.60
CA PRO A 135 7.56 1.04 -1.85
C PRO A 135 8.59 2.16 -1.84
N ILE A 136 9.78 1.87 -2.36
CA ILE A 136 10.92 2.80 -2.48
C ILE A 136 11.37 2.84 -3.94
N GLU A 137 11.62 4.04 -4.44
CA GLU A 137 12.29 4.28 -5.71
C GLU A 137 13.76 4.63 -5.45
N LEU A 138 14.67 3.80 -5.99
CA LEU A 138 16.10 3.87 -5.64
C LEU A 138 16.85 5.05 -6.27
N GLU A 139 16.28 5.67 -7.33
CA GLU A 139 16.88 6.87 -7.93
C GLU A 139 16.94 8.04 -6.95
N GLU A 140 15.91 8.15 -6.13
CA GLU A 140 15.74 9.25 -5.21
C GLU A 140 15.73 8.78 -3.74
N TYR A 141 16.28 7.60 -3.49
CA TYR A 141 16.37 7.01 -2.17
C TYR A 141 17.29 7.84 -1.27
N SER A 142 16.83 8.11 -0.05
CA SER A 142 17.67 8.62 1.03
C SER A 142 17.47 7.77 2.28
N ILE A 143 18.56 7.47 2.97
CA ILE A 143 18.55 6.76 4.26
C ILE A 143 17.69 7.52 5.26
N ASP A 144 17.85 8.86 5.33
CA ASP A 144 17.10 9.70 6.27
C ASP A 144 15.59 9.65 6.06
N GLY A 145 15.13 9.66 4.80
CA GLY A 145 13.72 9.57 4.47
C GLY A 145 13.09 8.24 4.88
N VAL A 146 13.81 7.13 4.68
CA VAL A 146 13.35 5.81 5.12
C VAL A 146 13.36 5.70 6.64
N THR A 147 14.41 6.21 7.29
CA THR A 147 14.52 6.23 8.75
C THR A 147 13.37 7.03 9.38
N ALA A 148 13.07 8.22 8.85
CA ALA A 148 11.95 9.05 9.34
C ALA A 148 10.61 8.32 9.20
N MET A 149 10.37 7.64 8.08
CA MET A 149 9.17 6.84 7.86
C MET A 149 9.07 5.67 8.84
N ILE A 150 10.15 4.92 9.05
CA ILE A 150 10.18 3.83 10.03
C ILE A 150 9.92 4.35 11.44
N LYS A 151 10.53 5.48 11.84
CA LYS A 151 10.26 6.12 13.14
C LYS A 151 8.78 6.48 13.31
N THR A 152 8.14 6.98 12.25
CA THR A 152 6.69 7.26 12.26
C THR A 152 5.87 5.98 12.50
N ILE A 153 6.18 4.90 11.78
CA ILE A 153 5.49 3.60 11.93
C ILE A 153 5.66 3.06 13.35
N VAL A 154 6.88 3.08 13.88
CA VAL A 154 7.19 2.64 15.25
C VAL A 154 6.45 3.50 16.27
N GLY A 155 6.42 4.82 16.09
CA GLY A 155 5.70 5.74 16.98
C GLY A 155 4.19 5.46 17.01
N VAL A 156 3.57 5.20 15.87
CA VAL A 156 2.14 4.81 15.82
C VAL A 156 1.92 3.44 16.44
N ARG A 157 2.80 2.47 16.18
CA ARG A 157 2.71 1.13 16.78
C ARG A 157 2.74 1.20 18.31
N GLN A 158 3.64 1.98 18.88
CA GLN A 158 3.78 2.10 20.33
C GLN A 158 2.62 2.81 21.02
N ARG A 159 2.03 3.84 20.38
CA ARG A 159 1.06 4.73 21.01
C ARG A 159 -0.39 4.42 20.68
N HIS A 160 -0.65 3.91 19.48
CA HIS A 160 -2.01 3.86 18.93
C HIS A 160 -2.42 2.51 18.36
N ASN A 161 -1.47 1.73 17.81
CA ASN A 161 -1.76 0.46 17.15
C ASN A 161 -0.68 -0.60 17.43
N PRO A 162 -0.68 -1.24 18.60
CA PRO A 162 0.33 -2.25 18.97
C PRO A 162 0.37 -3.47 18.03
N ARG A 163 -0.70 -3.72 17.27
CA ARG A 163 -0.78 -4.82 16.31
C ARG A 163 -0.13 -4.54 14.97
N LEU A 164 0.20 -3.26 14.68
CA LEU A 164 0.78 -2.86 13.41
C LEU A 164 2.12 -3.57 13.16
N LYS A 165 2.19 -4.29 12.05
CA LYS A 165 3.40 -5.00 11.62
C LYS A 165 3.98 -4.36 10.37
N PHE A 166 5.28 -4.15 10.38
CA PHE A 166 6.01 -3.65 9.22
C PHE A 166 6.36 -4.82 8.30
N LEU A 167 5.73 -4.91 7.11
CA LEU A 167 6.02 -5.95 6.13
C LEU A 167 7.34 -5.74 5.42
N GLY A 168 7.76 -4.49 5.25
CA GLY A 168 9.07 -4.16 4.71
C GLY A 168 9.07 -3.11 3.62
N LEU A 169 10.27 -2.93 3.06
CA LEU A 169 10.61 -2.01 1.99
C LEU A 169 10.63 -2.77 0.67
N ILE A 170 9.91 -2.30 -0.36
CA ILE A 170 9.97 -2.87 -1.72
C ILE A 170 10.74 -1.94 -2.63
N ALA A 171 11.83 -2.43 -3.23
CA ALA A 171 12.47 -1.73 -4.33
C ALA A 171 11.54 -1.76 -5.56
N ASN A 172 10.99 -0.61 -5.90
CA ASN A 172 10.09 -0.41 -7.02
C ASN A 172 10.74 0.43 -8.11
N ARG A 173 10.33 0.25 -9.38
CA ARG A 173 10.91 0.90 -10.56
C ARG A 173 12.42 0.73 -10.68
N PHE A 174 12.89 -0.47 -10.34
CA PHE A 174 14.31 -0.77 -10.40
C PHE A 174 14.80 -0.86 -11.85
N ASN A 175 15.89 -0.16 -12.14
CA ASN A 175 16.60 -0.28 -13.40
C ASN A 175 17.88 -1.12 -13.19
N PRO A 176 17.94 -2.37 -13.70
CA PRO A 176 19.09 -3.24 -13.51
C PRO A 176 20.38 -2.75 -14.18
N HIS A 177 20.25 -1.83 -15.15
CA HIS A 177 21.38 -1.25 -15.87
C HIS A 177 21.97 -0.01 -15.16
N SER A 178 21.28 0.57 -14.18
CA SER A 178 21.76 1.70 -13.39
C SER A 178 22.72 1.22 -12.29
N VAL A 179 23.99 1.61 -12.39
CA VAL A 179 25.00 1.36 -11.34
C VAL A 179 24.53 1.99 -10.03
N ARG A 180 24.12 3.26 -10.08
CA ARG A 180 23.61 3.99 -8.92
C ARG A 180 22.49 3.26 -8.18
N GLN A 181 21.51 2.69 -8.90
CA GLN A 181 20.42 1.96 -8.26
C GLN A 181 20.88 0.62 -7.68
N ARG A 182 21.85 -0.05 -8.29
CA ARG A 182 22.43 -1.26 -7.70
C ARG A 182 23.12 -0.98 -6.37
N ASP A 183 23.94 0.10 -6.35
CA ASP A 183 24.66 0.52 -5.15
C ASP A 183 23.68 0.97 -4.05
N ALA A 184 22.62 1.72 -4.43
CA ALA A 184 21.55 2.13 -3.51
C ALA A 184 20.81 0.92 -2.94
N LEU A 185 20.52 -0.10 -3.77
CA LEU A 185 19.86 -1.34 -3.30
C LEU A 185 20.77 -2.10 -2.32
N GLN A 186 22.07 -2.18 -2.60
CA GLN A 186 23.03 -2.82 -1.70
C GLN A 186 23.11 -2.07 -0.36
N SER A 187 23.21 -0.74 -0.39
CA SER A 187 23.17 0.10 0.81
C SER A 187 21.88 -0.08 1.61
N LEU A 188 20.74 -0.17 0.92
CA LEU A 188 19.45 -0.43 1.55
C LEU A 188 19.44 -1.76 2.31
N PHE A 189 19.99 -2.82 1.70
CA PHE A 189 20.11 -4.13 2.36
C PHE A 189 21.09 -4.10 3.53
N GLN A 190 22.21 -3.38 3.41
CA GLN A 190 23.18 -3.25 4.51
C GLN A 190 22.59 -2.53 5.72
N THR A 191 21.78 -1.46 5.47
CA THR A 191 21.22 -0.62 6.53
C THR A 191 19.98 -1.26 7.17
N TYR A 192 19.09 -1.84 6.36
CA TYR A 192 17.78 -2.29 6.83
C TYR A 192 17.57 -3.81 6.79
N GLY A 193 18.53 -4.56 6.22
CA GLY A 193 18.61 -6.03 6.29
C GLY A 193 17.29 -6.72 5.97
N GLN A 194 16.80 -7.48 6.93
CA GLN A 194 15.57 -8.26 6.84
C GLN A 194 14.29 -7.43 6.59
N HIS A 195 14.32 -6.11 6.82
CA HIS A 195 13.20 -5.23 6.51
C HIS A 195 13.07 -4.95 5.01
N VAL A 196 14.08 -5.25 4.21
CA VAL A 196 13.98 -5.17 2.76
C VAL A 196 13.37 -6.46 2.22
N ILE A 197 12.40 -6.34 1.33
CA ILE A 197 11.86 -7.50 0.61
C ILE A 197 12.95 -8.02 -0.35
N PRO A 198 13.34 -9.31 -0.29
CA PRO A 198 14.40 -9.87 -1.15
C PRO A 198 13.89 -10.13 -2.58
N ALA A 199 13.13 -9.21 -3.11
CA ALA A 199 12.61 -9.16 -4.46
C ALA A 199 12.36 -7.69 -4.84
N LYS A 200 12.28 -7.42 -6.14
CA LYS A 200 12.11 -6.07 -6.67
C LYS A 200 11.14 -6.06 -7.83
N ILE A 201 10.59 -4.89 -8.13
CA ILE A 201 9.77 -4.66 -9.31
C ILE A 201 10.54 -3.70 -10.23
N SER A 202 10.92 -4.19 -11.40
CA SER A 202 11.70 -3.42 -12.36
C SER A 202 10.83 -2.41 -13.11
N THR A 203 11.46 -1.37 -13.65
CA THR A 203 10.80 -0.42 -14.55
C THR A 203 10.43 -1.15 -15.84
N ARG A 204 9.13 -1.27 -16.11
CA ARG A 204 8.59 -1.93 -17.30
C ARG A 204 7.38 -1.15 -17.82
N SER A 205 7.35 -0.90 -19.12
CA SER A 205 6.26 -0.18 -19.79
C SER A 205 4.89 -0.88 -19.66
N ALA A 206 4.89 -2.19 -19.48
CA ALA A 206 3.67 -2.98 -19.31
C ALA A 206 2.90 -2.64 -18.01
N ILE A 207 3.57 -2.20 -16.95
CA ILE A 207 2.90 -1.86 -15.68
C ILE A 207 2.01 -0.62 -15.84
N PRO A 208 2.52 0.57 -16.26
CA PRO A 208 1.67 1.73 -16.44
C PRO A 208 0.59 1.50 -17.51
N GLU A 209 0.86 0.72 -18.56
CA GLU A 209 -0.13 0.36 -19.57
C GLU A 209 -1.29 -0.45 -18.95
N ALA A 210 -0.99 -1.47 -18.15
CA ALA A 210 -2.00 -2.25 -17.44
C ALA A 210 -2.87 -1.40 -16.51
N LEU A 211 -2.24 -0.49 -15.75
CA LEU A 211 -2.94 0.44 -14.88
C LEU A 211 -3.87 1.37 -15.66
N ALA A 212 -3.41 1.89 -16.80
CA ALA A 212 -4.21 2.77 -17.67
C ALA A 212 -5.41 2.04 -18.28
N GLN A 213 -5.27 0.76 -18.60
CA GLN A 213 -6.37 -0.08 -19.11
C GLN A 213 -7.27 -0.63 -18.00
N GLY A 214 -6.94 -0.44 -16.72
CA GLY A 214 -7.68 -0.99 -15.60
C GLY A 214 -7.65 -2.51 -15.52
N VAL A 215 -6.56 -3.16 -15.99
CA VAL A 215 -6.41 -4.61 -16.00
C VAL A 215 -5.11 -5.05 -15.29
N PRO A 216 -5.07 -6.26 -14.72
CA PRO A 216 -3.83 -6.81 -14.18
C PRO A 216 -2.74 -6.95 -15.26
N VAL A 217 -1.49 -6.69 -14.90
CA VAL A 217 -0.36 -6.76 -15.85
C VAL A 217 -0.20 -8.13 -16.53
N TRP A 218 -0.59 -9.21 -15.84
CA TRP A 218 -0.53 -10.57 -16.40
C TRP A 218 -1.61 -10.89 -17.46
N LYS A 219 -2.55 -9.98 -17.69
CA LYS A 219 -3.54 -10.09 -18.79
C LYS A 219 -3.07 -9.45 -20.09
N LEU A 220 -1.99 -8.67 -20.07
CA LEU A 220 -1.44 -8.08 -21.28
C LEU A 220 -0.65 -9.13 -22.08
N PRO A 221 -0.90 -9.27 -23.40
CA PRO A 221 -0.25 -10.29 -24.25
C PRO A 221 1.14 -9.84 -24.73
N LYS A 222 2.06 -9.50 -23.77
CA LYS A 222 3.40 -8.96 -24.07
C LYS A 222 4.47 -9.66 -23.23
N THR A 223 5.69 -9.82 -23.78
CA THR A 223 6.83 -10.40 -23.05
C THR A 223 7.16 -9.57 -21.79
N SER A 224 7.23 -8.24 -21.92
CA SER A 224 7.47 -7.35 -20.78
C SER A 224 6.41 -7.47 -19.67
N ALA A 225 5.16 -7.82 -20.02
CA ALA A 225 4.09 -8.05 -19.07
C ALA A 225 4.27 -9.39 -18.33
N ARG A 226 4.72 -10.46 -19.01
CA ARG A 226 5.04 -11.74 -18.37
C ARG A 226 6.17 -11.60 -17.36
N GLU A 227 7.22 -10.86 -17.72
CA GLU A 227 8.34 -10.58 -16.82
C GLU A 227 7.91 -9.74 -15.63
N ALA A 228 7.11 -8.68 -15.85
CA ALA A 228 6.53 -7.87 -14.77
C ALA A 228 5.65 -8.72 -13.84
N ALA A 229 4.81 -9.60 -14.40
CA ALA A 229 3.96 -10.51 -13.65
C ALA A 229 4.75 -11.48 -12.77
N ALA A 230 5.88 -11.98 -13.25
CA ALA A 230 6.75 -12.86 -12.47
C ALA A 230 7.39 -12.12 -11.30
N GLU A 231 7.92 -10.90 -11.52
CA GLU A 231 8.50 -10.06 -10.47
C GLU A 231 7.45 -9.69 -9.41
N VAL A 232 6.28 -9.23 -9.85
CA VAL A 232 5.14 -8.87 -8.98
C VAL A 232 4.69 -10.07 -8.15
N SER A 233 4.51 -11.25 -8.77
CA SER A 233 4.10 -12.47 -8.06
C SER A 233 5.13 -12.89 -7.03
N LYS A 234 6.43 -12.82 -7.35
CA LYS A 234 7.50 -13.13 -6.40
C LYS A 234 7.45 -12.22 -5.16
N VAL A 235 7.29 -10.90 -5.37
CA VAL A 235 7.16 -9.94 -4.27
C VAL A 235 5.94 -10.29 -3.40
N PHE A 236 4.78 -10.53 -4.01
CA PHE A 236 3.54 -10.74 -3.27
C PHE A 236 3.48 -12.10 -2.56
N MET A 237 4.12 -13.15 -3.09
CA MET A 237 4.29 -14.41 -2.36
C MET A 237 5.09 -14.19 -1.08
N ILE A 238 6.21 -13.46 -1.13
CA ILE A 238 7.00 -13.13 0.07
C ILE A 238 6.17 -12.33 1.08
N LEU A 239 5.38 -11.35 0.62
CA LEU A 239 4.48 -10.60 1.50
C LEU A 239 3.47 -11.50 2.19
N ARG A 240 2.87 -12.45 1.47
CA ARG A 240 1.90 -13.41 2.03
C ARG A 240 2.53 -14.32 3.09
N GLU A 241 3.75 -14.78 2.85
CA GLU A 241 4.51 -15.56 3.85
C GLU A 241 4.76 -14.74 5.11
N ARG A 242 5.18 -13.47 4.97
CA ARG A 242 5.35 -12.55 6.11
C ARG A 242 4.04 -12.30 6.87
N MET A 243 2.92 -12.15 6.18
CA MET A 243 1.59 -11.99 6.81
C MET A 243 1.16 -13.24 7.59
N ARG A 244 1.50 -14.44 7.09
CA ARG A 244 1.21 -15.73 7.77
C ARG A 244 2.14 -16.01 8.96
N GLY A 245 3.09 -15.11 9.26
CA GLY A 245 4.07 -15.31 10.31
C GLY A 245 5.26 -16.19 9.94
N GLN A 246 5.31 -16.67 8.70
CA GLN A 246 6.45 -17.40 8.14
C GLN A 246 7.42 -16.35 7.55
N GLY A 247 8.64 -16.25 8.09
CA GLY A 247 9.65 -15.31 7.61
C GLY A 247 9.48 -13.86 8.10
N GLN A 248 8.80 -13.64 9.23
CA GLN A 248 8.84 -12.33 9.88
C GLN A 248 10.25 -12.03 10.37
N PRO A 249 10.74 -10.78 10.19
CA PRO A 249 11.97 -10.35 10.83
C PRO A 249 11.83 -10.52 12.35
N THR A 250 12.55 -11.48 12.91
CA THR A 250 12.71 -11.61 14.37
C THR A 250 13.74 -10.57 14.80
N GLY A 251 13.28 -9.41 15.22
CA GLY A 251 14.14 -8.34 15.71
C GLY A 251 13.38 -7.02 15.82
N GLU A 252 13.45 -6.44 16.97
CA GLU A 252 12.99 -5.06 17.17
C GLU A 252 13.77 -4.13 16.24
N VAL A 253 13.09 -3.14 15.67
CA VAL A 253 13.69 -2.00 14.94
C VAL A 253 14.42 -1.10 15.97
N ALA A 254 15.26 -1.70 16.82
CA ALA A 254 15.76 -1.05 18.03
C ALA A 254 17.09 -0.29 17.83
N HIS A 255 17.75 -0.37 16.68
CA HIS A 255 19.09 0.22 16.51
C HIS A 255 19.27 1.04 15.23
N ALA A 256 18.43 2.06 15.03
CA ALA A 256 18.74 3.17 14.11
C ALA A 256 18.77 4.50 14.89
N THR A 257 19.34 4.47 16.10
CA THR A 257 19.57 5.66 16.94
C THR A 257 20.98 5.59 17.52
N THR A 258 21.93 6.07 16.79
CA THR A 258 23.15 6.77 17.26
C THR A 258 23.56 7.77 16.20
#